data_41bd4a12f73c60b801fa671ec2216be4
#
_entry.id   41bd4a12f73c60b801fa671ec2216be4
#
_cell.length_a   1.000
_cell.length_b   1.000
_cell.length_c   1.000
_cell.angle_alpha   90.00
_cell.angle_beta   90.00
_cell.angle_gamma   90.00
#
_symmetry.space_group_name_H-M   'P 1'
#
loop_
_entity.id
_entity.type
_entity.pdbx_description
1 polymer ?
#
loop_
_entity_poly.entity_id
_entity_poly.type
_entity_poly.pdbx_seq_one_letter_code
_entity_poly.pdbx_strand_id
1 'polypeptide(L)'
;MTRAKRMVTMMMVVFAAMLLMVAPVQAASKTKTTKVTLKAGQSKTLRVKTTSKVKWSSSNKAIVTVNKKGKIVARRAGKAKITAKYGKKKAVFVVTVKNTSCITSSIRKENETMYRVDRTEWGADGSSSTSSYYYYSWSKVW
;
A
#
# COMPACT_ATOMS: atom_id res chain seq x y z
N MET A 1 -63.02 -22.14 19.96
CA MET A 1 -61.98 -22.23 18.87
C MET A 1 -61.42 -20.87 18.41
N THR A 2 -61.88 -19.77 18.90
CA THR A 2 -61.50 -18.45 18.35
C THR A 2 -60.37 -17.76 19.13
N ARG A 3 -60.08 -18.14 20.38
CA ARG A 3 -59.01 -17.47 21.18
C ARG A 3 -57.60 -17.94 20.80
N ALA A 4 -57.39 -19.20 20.48
CA ALA A 4 -56.07 -19.73 20.12
C ALA A 4 -55.60 -19.21 18.75
N LYS A 5 -56.46 -19.05 17.77
CA LYS A 5 -56.12 -18.48 16.46
C LYS A 5 -55.75 -17.02 16.51
N ARG A 6 -56.36 -16.22 17.41
CA ARG A 6 -56.01 -14.81 17.61
C ARG A 6 -54.66 -14.62 18.32
N MET A 7 -54.31 -15.50 19.23
CA MET A 7 -52.99 -15.44 19.90
C MET A 7 -51.84 -15.80 18.95
N VAL A 8 -52.01 -16.79 18.09
CA VAL A 8 -50.99 -17.18 17.08
C VAL A 8 -50.79 -16.07 16.04
N THR A 9 -51.88 -15.43 15.60
CA THR A 9 -51.79 -14.32 14.64
C THR A 9 -51.12 -13.06 15.26
N MET A 10 -51.40 -12.76 16.54
CA MET A 10 -50.74 -11.68 17.26
C MET A 10 -49.25 -11.96 17.49
N MET A 11 -48.88 -13.21 17.83
CA MET A 11 -47.46 -13.57 17.98
C MET A 11 -46.71 -13.50 16.67
N MET A 12 -47.32 -13.88 15.54
CA MET A 12 -46.67 -13.74 14.22
C MET A 12 -46.49 -12.29 13.79
N VAL A 13 -47.43 -11.42 14.11
CA VAL A 13 -47.32 -9.98 13.79
C VAL A 13 -46.25 -9.31 14.65
N VAL A 14 -46.12 -9.68 15.92
CA VAL A 14 -45.05 -9.15 16.81
C VAL A 14 -43.67 -9.68 16.39
N PHE A 15 -43.57 -10.94 15.94
CA PHE A 15 -42.32 -11.49 15.42
C PHE A 15 -41.89 -10.89 14.08
N ALA A 16 -42.87 -10.62 13.18
CA ALA A 16 -42.63 -9.91 11.92
C ALA A 16 -42.24 -8.43 12.15
N ALA A 17 -42.78 -7.76 13.16
CA ALA A 17 -42.39 -6.39 13.52
C ALA A 17 -40.99 -6.31 14.15
N MET A 18 -40.55 -7.38 14.83
CA MET A 18 -39.21 -7.43 15.43
C MET A 18 -38.10 -7.68 14.40
N LEU A 19 -38.43 -8.31 13.26
CA LEU A 19 -37.49 -8.55 12.15
C LEU A 19 -37.25 -7.30 11.27
N LEU A 20 -38.07 -6.27 11.37
CA LEU A 20 -37.95 -5.03 10.58
C LEU A 20 -37.09 -3.94 11.24
N MET A 21 -36.59 -4.15 12.46
CA MET A 21 -35.78 -3.15 13.19
C MET A 21 -34.27 -3.38 13.15
N VAL A 22 -33.78 -4.28 12.33
CA VAL A 22 -32.34 -4.33 12.04
C VAL A 22 -32.11 -3.65 10.69
N ALA A 23 -32.37 -2.35 10.64
CA ALA A 23 -31.75 -1.52 9.63
C ALA A 23 -30.23 -1.50 9.94
N PRO A 24 -29.36 -1.95 9.04
CA PRO A 24 -27.95 -1.70 9.20
C PRO A 24 -27.79 -0.19 9.13
N VAL A 25 -27.51 0.44 10.26
CA VAL A 25 -27.00 1.81 10.30
C VAL A 25 -25.62 1.73 9.64
N GLN A 26 -25.60 1.76 8.34
CA GLN A 26 -24.40 2.07 7.58
C GLN A 26 -24.14 3.57 7.79
N ALA A 27 -23.48 3.89 8.91
CA ALA A 27 -22.82 5.14 9.03
C ALA A 27 -21.83 5.23 7.86
N ALA A 28 -22.25 5.91 6.80
CA ALA A 28 -21.43 6.23 5.63
C ALA A 28 -20.27 7.11 6.11
N SER A 29 -19.25 6.48 6.66
CA SER A 29 -18.00 7.11 7.00
C SER A 29 -17.43 7.66 5.71
N LYS A 30 -17.50 8.98 5.51
CA LYS A 30 -16.91 9.69 4.36
C LYS A 30 -15.43 9.32 4.26
N THR A 31 -15.13 8.29 3.49
CA THR A 31 -13.77 7.78 3.29
C THR A 31 -13.13 8.61 2.18
N LYS A 32 -12.19 9.46 2.55
CA LYS A 32 -11.37 10.18 1.55
C LYS A 32 -10.40 9.19 0.91
N THR A 33 -10.56 8.95 -0.39
CA THR A 33 -9.67 8.10 -1.17
C THR A 33 -8.70 8.96 -1.97
N THR A 34 -7.40 8.71 -1.83
CA THR A 34 -6.33 9.40 -2.58
C THR A 34 -5.56 8.38 -3.39
N LYS A 35 -5.32 8.66 -4.67
CA LYS A 35 -4.50 7.81 -5.54
C LYS A 35 -3.04 8.24 -5.46
N VAL A 36 -2.12 7.29 -5.37
CA VAL A 36 -0.66 7.50 -5.32
C VAL A 36 -0.01 6.52 -6.28
N THR A 37 0.87 7.00 -7.14
CA THR A 37 1.65 6.15 -8.05
C THR A 37 3.11 6.22 -7.64
N LEU A 38 3.77 5.06 -7.53
CA LEU A 38 5.19 4.91 -7.23
C LEU A 38 5.82 3.91 -8.20
N LYS A 39 7.14 3.97 -8.32
CA LYS A 39 7.94 2.92 -8.95
C LYS A 39 8.40 1.93 -7.89
N ALA A 40 8.68 0.67 -8.26
CA ALA A 40 9.27 -0.29 -7.34
C ALA A 40 10.59 0.27 -6.77
N GLY A 41 10.85 0.07 -5.48
CA GLY A 41 11.99 0.62 -4.75
C GLY A 41 11.78 2.05 -4.21
N GLN A 42 10.79 2.80 -4.70
CA GLN A 42 10.54 4.16 -4.21
C GLN A 42 9.82 4.18 -2.87
N SER A 43 10.09 5.23 -2.11
CA SER A 43 9.39 5.50 -0.85
C SER A 43 8.73 6.88 -0.87
N LYS A 44 7.60 7.01 -0.16
CA LYS A 44 6.87 8.27 -0.01
C LYS A 44 6.25 8.34 1.39
N THR A 45 6.20 9.52 1.96
CA THR A 45 5.50 9.72 3.23
C THR A 45 4.09 10.23 2.97
N LEU A 46 3.10 9.48 3.44
CA LEU A 46 1.71 9.88 3.42
C LEU A 46 1.41 10.70 4.66
N ARG A 47 0.66 11.78 4.50
CA ARG A 47 0.26 12.67 5.60
C ARG A 47 -1.25 12.74 5.68
N VAL A 48 -1.76 12.73 6.90
CA VAL A 48 -3.18 12.95 7.22
C VAL A 48 -3.25 14.16 8.15
N LYS A 49 -4.09 15.12 7.82
CA LYS A 49 -4.31 16.29 8.69
C LYS A 49 -5.11 15.82 9.93
N THR A 50 -4.42 15.57 11.02
CA THR A 50 -5.04 15.16 12.30
C THR A 50 -4.08 15.42 13.45
N THR A 51 -4.62 15.71 14.62
CA THR A 51 -3.91 15.77 15.90
C THR A 51 -3.90 14.43 16.63
N SER A 52 -4.76 13.48 16.18
CA SER A 52 -4.89 12.16 16.80
C SER A 52 -3.81 11.19 16.29
N LYS A 53 -3.46 10.21 17.12
CA LYS A 53 -2.56 9.12 16.72
C LYS A 53 -3.12 8.38 15.50
N VAL A 54 -2.31 8.18 14.48
CA VAL A 54 -2.69 7.50 13.24
C VAL A 54 -2.20 6.06 13.28
N LYS A 55 -3.12 5.12 13.04
CA LYS A 55 -2.79 3.70 12.83
C LYS A 55 -2.77 3.42 11.32
N TRP A 56 -1.62 3.02 10.82
CA TRP A 56 -1.39 2.70 9.42
C TRP A 56 -1.47 1.19 9.17
N SER A 57 -2.09 0.80 8.07
CA SER A 57 -2.14 -0.60 7.63
C SER A 57 -2.06 -0.68 6.11
N SER A 58 -1.45 -1.76 5.62
CA SER A 58 -1.37 -2.09 4.19
C SER A 58 -2.23 -3.32 3.91
N SER A 59 -3.00 -3.31 2.83
CA SER A 59 -3.76 -4.47 2.37
C SER A 59 -2.85 -5.56 1.79
N ASN A 60 -1.68 -5.18 1.29
CA ASN A 60 -0.70 -6.12 0.76
C ASN A 60 0.72 -5.63 1.03
N LYS A 61 1.38 -6.22 2.02
CA LYS A 61 2.75 -5.88 2.44
C LYS A 61 3.81 -6.32 1.44
N ALA A 62 3.51 -7.30 0.58
CA ALA A 62 4.41 -7.71 -0.49
C ALA A 62 4.54 -6.63 -1.58
N ILE A 63 3.50 -5.85 -1.81
CA ILE A 63 3.48 -4.77 -2.80
C ILE A 63 3.95 -3.45 -2.17
N VAL A 64 3.37 -3.07 -1.02
CA VAL A 64 3.69 -1.82 -0.33
C VAL A 64 3.70 -2.04 1.17
N THR A 65 4.78 -1.65 1.83
CA THR A 65 4.84 -1.60 3.30
C THR A 65 4.60 -0.19 3.79
N VAL A 66 4.11 -0.04 5.02
CA VAL A 66 3.92 1.25 5.68
C VAL A 66 4.42 1.17 7.12
N ASN A 67 5.09 2.22 7.59
CA ASN A 67 5.54 2.34 8.96
C ASN A 67 4.59 3.20 9.81
N LYS A 68 4.86 3.29 11.12
CA LYS A 68 4.07 4.09 12.08
C LYS A 68 4.02 5.59 11.75
N LYS A 69 5.02 6.11 11.03
CA LYS A 69 5.11 7.52 10.61
C LYS A 69 4.43 7.80 9.27
N GLY A 70 3.78 6.80 8.64
CA GLY A 70 3.12 6.93 7.34
C GLY A 70 4.06 6.89 6.15
N LYS A 71 5.35 6.54 6.34
CA LYS A 71 6.27 6.31 5.23
C LYS A 71 5.96 4.96 4.60
N ILE A 72 5.61 4.99 3.32
CA ILE A 72 5.38 3.79 2.49
C ILE A 72 6.62 3.49 1.67
N VAL A 73 6.85 2.20 1.45
CA VAL A 73 7.91 1.70 0.57
C VAL A 73 7.27 0.76 -0.43
N ALA A 74 7.42 1.07 -1.71
CA ALA A 74 6.97 0.24 -2.81
C ALA A 74 7.97 -0.90 -3.03
N ARG A 75 7.54 -2.15 -2.89
CA ARG A 75 8.40 -3.33 -3.02
C ARG A 75 8.24 -4.02 -4.36
N ARG A 76 6.99 -4.22 -4.78
CA ARG A 76 6.67 -5.00 -5.98
C ARG A 76 5.62 -4.27 -6.81
N ALA A 77 5.63 -4.45 -8.13
CA ALA A 77 4.59 -3.95 -9.01
C ALA A 77 3.21 -4.50 -8.63
N GLY A 78 2.19 -3.64 -8.68
CA GLY A 78 0.82 -4.00 -8.34
C GLY A 78 0.06 -2.86 -7.68
N LYS A 79 -1.13 -3.17 -7.16
CA LYS A 79 -1.98 -2.20 -6.45
C LYS A 79 -2.17 -2.65 -4.99
N ALA A 80 -1.97 -1.73 -4.06
CA ALA A 80 -2.26 -1.95 -2.64
C ALA A 80 -3.03 -0.76 -2.06
N LYS A 81 -3.89 -1.03 -1.07
CA LYS A 81 -4.61 0.00 -0.32
C LYS A 81 -3.91 0.23 1.01
N ILE A 82 -3.52 1.47 1.27
CA ILE A 82 -2.99 1.89 2.58
C ILE A 82 -4.10 2.59 3.32
N THR A 83 -4.42 2.11 4.50
CA THR A 83 -5.47 2.69 5.35
C THR A 83 -4.84 3.38 6.54
N ALA A 84 -5.19 4.64 6.74
CA ALA A 84 -4.89 5.42 7.93
C ALA A 84 -6.15 5.56 8.77
N LYS A 85 -6.15 5.01 9.99
CA LYS A 85 -7.24 5.16 10.97
C LYS A 85 -6.81 6.16 12.03
N TYR A 86 -7.64 7.15 12.31
CA TYR A 86 -7.40 8.18 13.30
C TYR A 86 -8.73 8.62 13.94
N GLY A 87 -8.86 8.40 15.25
CA GLY A 87 -10.13 8.56 15.96
C GLY A 87 -11.24 7.71 15.30
N LYS A 88 -12.38 8.31 15.04
CA LYS A 88 -13.52 7.68 14.33
C LYS A 88 -13.45 7.80 12.80
N LYS A 89 -12.36 8.37 12.24
CA LYS A 89 -12.20 8.62 10.80
C LYS A 89 -11.18 7.67 10.18
N LYS A 90 -11.30 7.46 8.86
CA LYS A 90 -10.32 6.71 8.06
C LYS A 90 -10.03 7.42 6.74
N ALA A 91 -8.78 7.39 6.32
CA ALA A 91 -8.37 7.79 4.98
C ALA A 91 -7.78 6.55 4.26
N VAL A 92 -8.09 6.41 2.99
CA VAL A 92 -7.60 5.30 2.15
C VAL A 92 -6.75 5.87 1.03
N PHE A 93 -5.55 5.34 0.88
CA PHE A 93 -4.65 5.67 -0.22
C PHE A 93 -4.54 4.44 -1.12
N VAL A 94 -4.92 4.57 -2.37
CA VAL A 94 -4.73 3.53 -3.39
C VAL A 94 -3.36 3.75 -4.01
N VAL A 95 -2.42 2.89 -3.65
CA VAL A 95 -1.05 2.96 -4.15
C VAL A 95 -0.93 2.00 -5.33
N THR A 96 -0.56 2.55 -6.48
CA THR A 96 -0.23 1.79 -7.67
C THR A 96 1.29 1.80 -7.83
N VAL A 97 1.89 0.64 -7.76
CA VAL A 97 3.33 0.47 -8.01
C VAL A 97 3.50 0.03 -9.46
N LYS A 98 4.18 0.85 -10.24
CA LYS A 98 4.53 0.52 -11.61
C LYS A 98 5.80 -0.32 -11.62
N ASN A 99 5.82 -1.29 -12.53
CA ASN A 99 7.04 -2.00 -12.87
C ASN A 99 7.95 -1.01 -13.60
N THR A 100 9.08 -0.73 -13.04
CA THR A 100 10.18 -0.08 -13.72
C THR A 100 11.42 -0.87 -13.35
N SER A 101 12.00 -1.56 -14.31
CA SER A 101 13.39 -1.96 -14.20
C SER A 101 14.18 -0.67 -13.98
N CYS A 102 14.63 -0.45 -12.76
CA CYS A 102 15.48 0.66 -12.43
C CYS A 102 16.91 0.15 -12.52
N ILE A 103 17.62 0.59 -13.54
CA ILE A 103 19.04 0.34 -13.65
C ILE A 103 19.73 1.47 -12.92
N THR A 104 20.34 1.17 -11.81
CA THR A 104 21.27 2.08 -11.12
C THR A 104 22.69 1.66 -11.45
N SER A 105 23.47 2.57 -11.98
CA SER A 105 24.90 2.36 -12.18
C SER A 105 25.71 3.28 -11.28
N SER A 106 26.70 2.75 -10.60
CA SER A 106 27.70 3.51 -9.89
C SER A 106 29.07 3.22 -10.49
N ILE A 107 29.83 4.27 -10.72
CA ILE A 107 31.19 4.17 -11.25
C ILE A 107 32.15 4.49 -10.12
N ARG A 108 33.06 3.57 -9.84
CA ARG A 108 34.16 3.75 -8.89
C ARG A 108 35.46 3.67 -9.62
N LYS A 109 36.35 4.63 -9.36
CA LYS A 109 37.74 4.56 -9.80
C LYS A 109 38.50 3.69 -8.81
N GLU A 110 38.97 2.53 -9.25
CA GLU A 110 39.74 1.60 -8.40
C GLU A 110 41.24 1.96 -8.39
N ASN A 111 41.75 2.41 -9.55
CA ASN A 111 43.10 2.93 -9.69
C ASN A 111 43.16 3.90 -10.88
N GLU A 112 44.35 4.37 -11.25
CA GLU A 112 44.51 5.38 -12.32
C GLU A 112 43.98 4.95 -13.69
N THR A 113 43.96 3.67 -13.97
CA THR A 113 43.58 3.13 -15.28
C THR A 113 42.36 2.22 -15.26
N MET A 114 41.86 1.85 -14.08
CA MET A 114 40.77 0.90 -13.94
C MET A 114 39.56 1.52 -13.26
N TYR A 115 38.41 1.37 -13.89
CA TYR A 115 37.12 1.79 -13.37
C TYR A 115 36.22 0.57 -13.19
N ARG A 116 35.59 0.48 -12.05
CA ARG A 116 34.55 -0.50 -11.76
C ARG A 116 33.19 0.14 -11.96
N VAL A 117 32.34 -0.49 -12.75
CA VAL A 117 30.95 -0.09 -12.95
C VAL A 117 30.07 -1.18 -12.36
N ASP A 118 29.38 -0.84 -11.27
CA ASP A 118 28.39 -1.70 -10.67
C ASP A 118 27.02 -1.34 -11.24
N ARG A 119 26.40 -2.27 -11.94
CA ARG A 119 25.05 -2.15 -12.49
C ARG A 119 24.09 -3.00 -11.69
N THR A 120 23.16 -2.37 -11.00
CA THR A 120 22.11 -3.06 -10.27
C THR A 120 20.80 -2.99 -11.04
N GLU A 121 20.27 -4.14 -11.41
CA GLU A 121 18.96 -4.28 -12.01
C GLU A 121 17.95 -4.72 -10.96
N TRP A 122 16.84 -3.99 -10.84
CA TRP A 122 15.75 -4.31 -9.93
C TRP A 122 14.62 -4.97 -10.70
N GLY A 123 14.30 -6.19 -10.34
CA GLY A 123 13.16 -6.93 -10.91
C GLY A 123 11.82 -6.40 -10.42
N ALA A 124 10.78 -6.73 -11.17
CA ALA A 124 9.39 -6.40 -10.83
C ALA A 124 8.90 -7.02 -9.53
N ASP A 125 9.52 -8.09 -9.10
CA ASP A 125 9.26 -8.83 -7.86
C ASP A 125 9.98 -8.24 -6.65
N GLY A 126 10.77 -7.18 -6.83
CA GLY A 126 11.60 -6.56 -5.81
C GLY A 126 12.94 -7.27 -5.62
N SER A 127 13.26 -8.27 -6.46
CA SER A 127 14.59 -8.86 -6.53
C SER A 127 15.58 -7.85 -7.13
N SER A 128 16.85 -7.98 -6.78
CA SER A 128 17.90 -7.20 -7.41
C SER A 128 19.06 -8.11 -7.77
N SER A 129 19.65 -7.88 -8.94
CA SER A 129 20.90 -8.47 -9.36
C SER A 129 21.92 -7.36 -9.61
N THR A 130 23.13 -7.56 -9.13
CA THR A 130 24.22 -6.62 -9.35
C THR A 130 25.29 -7.31 -10.17
N SER A 131 25.62 -6.69 -11.31
CA SER A 131 26.73 -7.11 -12.18
C SER A 131 27.82 -6.05 -12.12
N SER A 132 29.06 -6.49 -11.95
CA SER A 132 30.22 -5.60 -11.91
C SER A 132 31.04 -5.80 -13.17
N TYR A 133 31.38 -4.73 -13.84
CA TYR A 133 32.21 -4.70 -15.02
C TYR A 133 33.42 -3.81 -14.77
N TYR A 134 34.58 -4.23 -15.28
CA TYR A 134 35.81 -3.46 -15.20
C TYR A 134 36.14 -2.90 -16.57
N TYR A 135 36.40 -1.60 -16.61
CA TYR A 135 36.86 -0.90 -17.80
C TYR A 135 38.25 -0.35 -17.55
N TYR A 136 39.12 -0.52 -18.52
CA TYR A 136 40.46 0.04 -18.51
C TYR A 136 40.47 1.30 -19.38
N SER A 137 40.88 2.43 -18.81
CA SER A 137 41.15 3.59 -19.62
C SER A 137 42.52 3.42 -20.28
N TRP A 138 42.56 3.35 -21.55
CA TRP A 138 43.79 3.46 -22.32
C TRP A 138 44.20 4.92 -22.26
N SER A 139 44.84 5.34 -21.19
CA SER A 139 45.56 6.61 -21.21
C SER A 139 46.72 6.45 -22.16
N LYS A 140 46.77 7.28 -23.17
CA LYS A 140 47.78 7.31 -24.20
C LYS A 140 49.16 7.26 -23.54
N VAL A 141 49.85 6.19 -23.78
CA VAL A 141 51.29 6.15 -23.58
C VAL A 141 51.90 6.87 -24.81
N TRP A 142 52.20 8.12 -24.66
CA TRP A 142 53.06 8.87 -25.58
C TRP A 142 54.32 9.23 -24.84
#